data_b60a705122d86735e01b18fdc6f73e02
#
_entry.id   b60a705122d86735e01b18fdc6f73e02
#
_cell.length_a   1.000
_cell.length_b   1.000
_cell.length_c   1.000
_cell.angle_alpha   90.00
_cell.angle_beta   90.00
_cell.angle_gamma   90.00
#
_symmetry.space_group_name_H-M   'P 1'
#
loop_
_entity.id
_entity.type
_entity.pdbx_description
1 polymer ?
#
loop_
_entity_poly.entity_id
_entity_poly.type
_entity_poly.pdbx_seq_one_letter_code
_entity_poly.pdbx_strand_id
1 'polypeptide(L)' 'MTDYAATAQKIFDQYDSDKDGNLTTMELKPFYDQLAAARADLNLTSDDYYAWFATIDLNQDGSVSLEEVTAYLASINYTA' A
#
# COMPACT_ATOMS: atom_id res chain seq x y z
N MET A 1 11.56 10.10 -14.01
CA MET A 1 10.88 8.80 -13.90
C MET A 1 10.78 8.41 -12.43
N THR A 2 9.60 8.03 -11.97
CA THR A 2 9.41 7.64 -10.57
C THR A 2 9.81 6.18 -10.38
N ASP A 3 10.63 5.93 -9.36
CA ASP A 3 11.00 4.57 -9.02
C ASP A 3 10.02 4.03 -7.97
N TYR A 4 8.98 3.39 -8.43
CA TYR A 4 7.95 2.86 -7.53
C TYR A 4 8.47 1.75 -6.63
N ALA A 5 9.44 0.99 -7.10
CA ALA A 5 10.05 -0.06 -6.27
C ALA A 5 10.79 0.55 -5.07
N ALA A 6 11.55 1.62 -5.29
CA ALA A 6 12.22 2.31 -4.20
C ALA A 6 11.22 2.94 -3.22
N THR A 7 10.15 3.51 -3.75
CA THR A 7 9.09 4.09 -2.92
C THR A 7 8.40 3.01 -2.09
N ALA A 8 8.09 1.87 -2.70
CA ALA A 8 7.48 0.76 -1.98
C ALA A 8 8.40 0.23 -0.88
N GLN A 9 9.71 0.18 -1.15
CA GLN A 9 10.68 -0.25 -0.15
C GLN A 9 10.68 0.68 1.06
N LYS A 10 10.58 1.99 0.83
CA LYS A 10 10.50 2.95 1.93
C LYS A 10 9.23 2.73 2.76
N ILE A 11 8.11 2.44 2.11
CA ILE A 11 6.86 2.15 2.81
C ILE A 11 7.02 0.90 3.66
N PHE A 12 7.62 -0.14 3.11
CA PHE A 12 7.86 -1.38 3.85
C PHE A 12 8.78 -1.13 5.04
N ASP A 13 9.87 -0.38 4.86
CA ASP A 13 10.79 -0.08 5.95
C ASP A 13 10.11 0.66 7.08
N GLN A 14 9.10 1.46 6.76
CA GLN A 14 8.39 2.26 7.75
C GLN A 14 7.29 1.47 8.46
N TYR A 15 6.58 0.61 7.75
CA TYR A 15 5.37 -0.02 8.26
C TYR A 15 5.49 -1.53 8.51
N ASP A 16 6.51 -2.18 8.01
CA ASP A 16 6.71 -3.62 8.19
C ASP A 16 7.31 -3.89 9.56
N SER A 17 6.48 -4.02 10.57
CA SER A 17 6.91 -4.20 11.94
C SER A 17 7.66 -5.52 12.14
N ASP A 18 7.23 -6.56 11.45
CA ASP A 18 7.79 -7.90 11.58
C ASP A 18 9.00 -8.11 10.68
N LYS A 19 9.18 -7.25 9.71
CA LYS A 19 10.27 -7.35 8.71
C LYS A 19 10.27 -8.70 8.01
N ASP A 20 9.08 -9.20 7.72
CA ASP A 20 8.91 -10.49 7.03
C ASP A 20 8.79 -10.34 5.52
N GLY A 21 8.88 -9.11 5.02
CA GLY A 21 8.78 -8.83 3.59
C GLY A 21 7.37 -8.65 3.08
N ASN A 22 6.37 -8.71 3.95
CA ASN A 22 4.97 -8.53 3.61
C ASN A 22 4.30 -7.58 4.59
N LEU A 23 3.26 -6.89 4.13
CA LEU A 23 2.46 -6.01 4.97
C LEU A 23 1.08 -6.61 5.15
N THR A 24 0.68 -6.81 6.39
CA THR A 24 -0.67 -7.30 6.73
C THR A 24 -1.65 -6.14 6.67
N THR A 25 -2.95 -6.48 6.80
CA THR A 25 -4.00 -5.46 6.83
C THR A 25 -3.79 -4.45 7.97
N MET A 26 -3.28 -4.90 9.10
CA MET A 26 -3.03 -4.01 10.23
C MET A 26 -1.82 -3.11 9.98
N GLU A 27 -0.77 -3.67 9.38
CA GLU A 27 0.46 -2.92 9.14
C GLU A 27 0.29 -1.86 8.04
N LEU A 28 -0.55 -2.13 7.05
CA LEU A 28 -0.74 -1.22 5.92
C LEU A 28 -1.73 -0.10 6.23
N LYS A 29 -2.54 -0.24 7.27
CA LYS A 29 -3.57 0.75 7.61
C LYS A 29 -3.02 2.17 7.80
N PRO A 30 -1.90 2.39 8.51
CA PRO A 30 -1.34 3.74 8.62
C PRO A 30 -1.00 4.35 7.26
N PHE A 31 -0.48 3.55 6.33
CA PHE A 31 -0.21 4.04 4.98
C PHE A 31 -1.50 4.42 4.26
N TYR A 32 -2.55 3.62 4.42
CA TYR A 32 -3.85 3.91 3.83
C TYR A 32 -4.40 5.24 4.32
N ASP A 33 -4.29 5.49 5.62
CA ASP A 33 -4.77 6.75 6.20
C ASP A 33 -4.00 7.95 5.64
N GLN A 34 -2.68 7.82 5.49
CA GLN A 34 -1.87 8.88 4.88
C GLN A 34 -2.24 9.09 3.42
N LEU A 35 -2.44 8.00 2.69
CA LEU A 35 -2.79 8.07 1.28
C LEU A 35 -4.14 8.74 1.09
N ALA A 36 -5.11 8.41 1.92
CA ALA A 36 -6.43 9.02 1.86
C ALA A 36 -6.36 10.55 2.07
N ALA A 37 -5.49 10.99 2.97
CA ALA A 37 -5.31 12.41 3.24
C ALA A 37 -4.54 13.11 2.11
N ALA A 38 -3.52 12.44 1.55
CA ALA A 38 -2.67 13.01 0.51
C ALA A 38 -3.30 12.97 -0.87
N ARG A 39 -4.12 11.97 -1.14
CA ARG A 39 -4.74 11.74 -2.46
C ARG A 39 -6.26 11.67 -2.31
N ALA A 40 -6.85 12.83 -2.03
CA ALA A 40 -8.31 12.92 -1.90
C ALA A 40 -9.04 12.53 -3.19
N ASP A 41 -8.37 12.63 -4.32
CA ASP A 41 -8.93 12.25 -5.62
C ASP A 41 -9.23 10.74 -5.71
N LEU A 42 -8.62 9.93 -4.86
CA LEU A 42 -8.86 8.48 -4.84
C LEU A 42 -10.13 8.12 -4.07
N ASN A 43 -10.71 9.06 -3.34
CA ASN A 43 -11.96 8.86 -2.58
C ASN A 43 -11.87 7.67 -1.61
N LEU A 44 -10.74 7.56 -0.92
CA LEU A 44 -10.52 6.48 0.02
C LEU A 44 -11.23 6.76 1.33
N THR A 45 -12.03 5.81 1.80
CA THR A 45 -12.73 5.92 3.07
C THR A 45 -12.36 4.74 3.97
N SER A 46 -12.62 4.88 5.27
CA SER A 46 -12.32 3.81 6.20
C SER A 46 -13.17 2.57 5.93
N ASP A 47 -14.37 2.74 5.39
CA ASP A 47 -15.25 1.62 5.04
C ASP A 47 -14.73 0.83 3.83
N ASP A 48 -13.96 1.48 2.97
CA ASP A 48 -13.45 0.86 1.75
C ASP A 48 -12.07 0.21 1.94
N TYR A 49 -11.54 0.24 3.16
CA TYR A 49 -10.17 -0.23 3.39
C TYR A 49 -9.95 -1.67 2.95
N TYR A 50 -10.84 -2.57 3.31
CA TYR A 50 -10.67 -3.98 2.95
C TYR A 50 -10.85 -4.21 1.46
N ALA A 51 -11.77 -3.49 0.83
CA ALA A 51 -11.93 -3.56 -0.62
C ALA A 51 -10.68 -3.05 -1.34
N TRP A 52 -10.11 -1.95 -0.83
CA TRP A 52 -8.86 -1.39 -1.35
C TRP A 52 -7.70 -2.38 -1.19
N PHE A 53 -7.59 -2.98 0.00
CA PHE A 53 -6.54 -3.96 0.25
C PHE A 53 -6.66 -5.15 -0.69
N ALA A 54 -7.88 -5.61 -0.93
CA ALA A 54 -8.13 -6.74 -1.82
C ALA A 54 -7.69 -6.46 -3.27
N THR A 55 -7.71 -5.20 -3.70
CA THR A 55 -7.25 -4.86 -5.05
C THR A 55 -5.73 -4.96 -5.16
N ILE A 56 -5.01 -4.84 -4.05
CA ILE A 56 -3.55 -4.95 -4.03
C ILE A 56 -3.12 -6.39 -3.77
N ASP A 57 -3.84 -7.08 -2.90
CA ASP A 57 -3.53 -8.45 -2.49
C ASP A 57 -3.97 -9.43 -3.58
N LEU A 58 -3.14 -9.58 -4.59
CA LEU A 58 -3.48 -10.39 -5.77
C LEU A 58 -3.56 -11.88 -5.42
N ASN A 59 -2.82 -12.31 -4.42
CA ASN A 59 -2.82 -13.71 -3.97
C ASN A 59 -3.91 -14.00 -2.94
N GLN A 60 -4.53 -12.96 -2.40
CA GLN A 60 -5.59 -13.07 -1.40
C GLN A 60 -5.16 -13.89 -0.19
N ASP A 61 -3.92 -13.68 0.26
CA ASP A 61 -3.35 -14.40 1.40
C ASP A 61 -3.40 -13.57 2.70
N GLY A 62 -4.00 -12.40 2.64
CA GLY A 62 -4.14 -11.53 3.81
C GLY A 62 -2.97 -10.58 4.03
N SER A 63 -2.01 -10.57 3.11
CA SER A 63 -0.88 -9.65 3.17
C SER A 63 -0.45 -9.28 1.75
N VAL A 64 0.27 -8.17 1.63
CA VAL A 64 0.76 -7.71 0.33
C VAL A 64 2.29 -7.74 0.32
N SER A 65 2.84 -8.12 -0.83
CA SER A 65 4.29 -8.17 -1.02
C SER A 65 4.78 -6.84 -1.60
N LEU A 66 6.11 -6.70 -1.64
CA LEU A 66 6.72 -5.52 -2.24
C LEU A 66 6.30 -5.34 -3.69
N GLU A 67 6.23 -6.44 -4.45
CA GLU A 67 5.83 -6.38 -5.86
C GLU A 67 4.39 -5.90 -6.01
N GLU A 68 3.50 -6.38 -5.15
CA GLU A 68 2.10 -5.99 -5.18
C GLU A 68 1.92 -4.51 -4.87
N VAL A 69 2.64 -4.01 -3.86
CA VAL A 69 2.58 -2.59 -3.50
C VAL A 69 3.19 -1.74 -4.62
N THR A 70 4.30 -2.18 -5.20
CA THR A 70 4.94 -1.47 -6.31
C THR A 70 3.98 -1.32 -7.48
N ALA A 71 3.29 -2.40 -7.85
CA ALA A 71 2.32 -2.36 -8.94
C ALA A 71 1.17 -1.41 -8.64
N TYR A 72 0.68 -1.40 -7.39
CA TYR A 72 -0.38 -0.49 -7.01
C TYR A 72 0.06 0.97 -7.11
N LEU A 73 1.25 1.29 -6.60
CA LEU A 73 1.76 2.66 -6.64
C LEU A 73 1.87 3.16 -8.08
N ALA A 74 2.30 2.27 -8.98
CA ALA A 74 2.39 2.63 -10.39
C ALA A 74 1.01 2.89 -10.98
N SER A 75 0.01 2.13 -10.56
CA SER A 75 -1.35 2.25 -11.11
C SER A 75 -2.02 3.58 -10.75
N ILE A 76 -1.64 4.17 -9.62
CA ILE A 76 -2.21 5.44 -9.18
C ILE A 76 -1.28 6.62 -9.44
N ASN A 77 -0.15 6.40 -10.09
CA ASN A 77 0.87 7.42 -10.33
C ASN A 77 1.31 8.10 -9.04
N TYR A 78 1.58 7.28 -8.03
CA TYR A 78 1.94 7.78 -6.70
C TYR A 78 3.23 8.59 -6.77
N THR A 79 3.26 9.72 -6.07
CA THR A 79 4.47 10.54 -5.91
C THR A 79 4.76 10.70 -4.43
N ALA A 80 5.99 10.40 -4.06
CA ALA A 80 6.41 10.50 -2.66
C ALA A 80 6.67 11.96 -2.25
#